data_868250808beea4b562055aef14e4c62b
#
_entry.id   868250808beea4b562055aef14e4c62b
#
_cell.length_a   1.000
_cell.length_b   1.000
_cell.length_c   1.000
_cell.angle_alpha   90.00
_cell.angle_beta   90.00
_cell.angle_gamma   90.00
#
_symmetry.space_group_name_H-M   'P 1'
#
loop_
_entity.id
_entity.type
_entity.pdbx_description
1 polymer ?
#
loop_
_entity_poly.entity_id
_entity_poly.type
_entity_poly.pdbx_seq_one_letter_code
_entity_poly.pdbx_strand_id
1 'polypeptide(L)'
;MPNLNPYLTFNGNCREAMTFYKECLGGELSLMVVGESPVADQMPPQFKDQILHSSLKTKDMEFMGSDMQPEKLLDGNAVHLCLTCNTEEETRSLYDKLAEGGKARQPVHEMFFGLIGALTDKFGKQWMVVCNKP
;
A
#
# COMPACT_ATOMS: atom_id res chain seq x y z
N MET A 1 -12.37 -15.30 14.95
CA MET A 1 -12.14 -15.30 13.50
C MET A 1 -10.84 -14.58 13.18
N PRO A 2 -9.95 -15.17 12.39
CA PRO A 2 -8.79 -14.44 11.95
C PRO A 2 -9.17 -13.32 10.98
N ASN A 3 -8.38 -12.26 10.96
CA ASN A 3 -8.50 -11.18 10.00
C ASN A 3 -7.38 -11.31 8.98
N LEU A 4 -7.66 -10.96 7.75
CA LEU A 4 -6.64 -10.93 6.71
C LEU A 4 -6.19 -9.49 6.52
N ASN A 5 -4.92 -9.23 6.78
CA ASN A 5 -4.35 -7.90 6.65
C ASN A 5 -3.16 -7.96 5.68
N PRO A 6 -3.15 -7.14 4.64
CA PRO A 6 -1.96 -7.03 3.80
C PRO A 6 -0.76 -6.57 4.62
N TYR A 7 0.38 -7.17 4.36
CA TYR A 7 1.64 -6.78 4.98
C TYR A 7 2.63 -6.53 3.85
N LEU A 8 3.02 -5.28 3.67
CA LEU A 8 3.85 -4.87 2.55
C LEU A 8 5.31 -4.77 2.98
N THR A 9 6.20 -5.29 2.16
CA THR A 9 7.63 -5.21 2.43
C THR A 9 8.26 -4.20 1.49
N PHE A 10 9.12 -3.36 2.05
CA PHE A 10 9.81 -2.31 1.31
C PHE A 10 11.32 -2.44 1.52
N ASN A 11 12.08 -1.77 0.68
CA ASN A 11 13.54 -1.80 0.72
C ASN A 11 14.08 -0.42 1.10
N GLY A 12 13.75 0.03 2.31
CA GLY A 12 14.22 1.31 2.84
C GLY A 12 13.30 2.48 2.60
N ASN A 13 12.22 2.29 1.85
CA ASN A 13 11.30 3.39 1.50
C ASN A 13 9.90 3.22 2.09
N CYS A 14 9.77 2.43 3.16
CA CYS A 14 8.49 2.18 3.80
C CYS A 14 7.81 3.47 4.28
N ARG A 15 8.56 4.38 4.90
CA ARG A 15 8.00 5.65 5.38
C ARG A 15 7.35 6.44 4.26
N GLU A 16 8.06 6.58 3.15
CA GLU A 16 7.53 7.32 1.99
C GLU A 16 6.28 6.65 1.42
N ALA A 17 6.33 5.33 1.30
CA ALA A 17 5.23 4.56 0.73
C ALA A 17 3.99 4.65 1.60
N MET A 18 4.11 4.40 2.90
CA MET A 18 2.96 4.40 3.80
C MET A 18 2.37 5.82 3.95
N THR A 19 3.23 6.85 3.90
CA THR A 19 2.77 8.24 3.89
C THR A 19 1.96 8.54 2.63
N PHE A 20 2.45 8.06 1.49
CA PHE A 20 1.75 8.19 0.21
C PHE A 20 0.38 7.51 0.26
N TYR A 21 0.31 6.30 0.81
CA TYR A 21 -0.96 5.58 0.92
C TYR A 21 -1.93 6.32 1.84
N LYS A 22 -1.44 6.93 2.91
CA LYS A 22 -2.28 7.75 3.77
C LYS A 22 -2.84 8.95 3.02
N GLU A 23 -2.02 9.59 2.21
CA GLU A 23 -2.48 10.73 1.40
C GLU A 23 -3.57 10.31 0.41
N CYS A 24 -3.45 9.11 -0.16
CA CYS A 24 -4.42 8.60 -1.13
C CYS A 24 -5.72 8.12 -0.46
N LEU A 25 -5.59 7.41 0.66
CA LEU A 25 -6.69 6.65 1.25
C LEU A 25 -7.23 7.23 2.54
N GLY A 26 -6.51 8.16 3.16
CA GLY A 26 -6.86 8.67 4.48
C GLY A 26 -6.50 7.70 5.59
N GLY A 27 -7.07 7.91 6.77
CA GLY A 27 -6.85 7.04 7.91
C GLY A 27 -5.74 7.49 8.84
N GLU A 28 -5.37 6.62 9.77
CA GLU A 28 -4.35 6.88 10.76
C GLU A 28 -3.12 6.04 10.47
N LEU A 29 -1.97 6.70 10.37
CA LEU A 29 -0.70 6.05 10.10
C LEU A 29 0.14 6.02 11.37
N SER A 30 0.60 4.82 11.75
CA SER A 30 1.53 4.62 12.85
C SER A 30 2.85 4.10 12.29
N LEU A 31 3.96 4.68 12.73
CA LEU A 31 5.29 4.28 12.28
C LEU A 31 6.15 3.96 13.49
N MET A 32 6.84 2.82 13.47
CA MET A 32 7.84 2.47 14.48
C MET A 32 9.20 2.39 13.80
N VAL A 33 10.08 3.33 14.14
CA VAL A 33 11.43 3.39 13.58
C VAL A 33 12.34 2.43 14.33
N VAL A 34 13.24 1.75 13.64
CA VAL A 34 14.17 0.79 14.25
C VAL A 34 14.91 1.42 15.44
N GLY A 35 15.44 2.63 15.25
CA GLY A 35 16.24 3.31 16.29
C GLY A 35 15.48 3.68 17.54
N GLU A 36 14.15 3.72 17.48
CA GLU A 36 13.30 4.05 18.62
C GLU A 36 12.56 2.81 19.15
N SER A 37 12.90 1.64 18.63
CA SER A 37 12.23 0.39 18.98
C SER A 37 12.99 -0.37 20.06
N PRO A 38 12.36 -1.40 20.68
CA PRO A 38 13.04 -2.24 21.66
C PRO A 38 14.22 -3.03 21.09
N VAL A 39 14.33 -3.15 19.76
CA VAL A 39 15.44 -3.89 19.13
C VAL A 39 16.53 -2.97 18.58
N ALA A 40 16.50 -1.69 18.95
CA ALA A 40 17.45 -0.71 18.42
C ALA A 40 18.91 -1.15 18.60
N ASP A 41 19.25 -1.68 19.77
CA ASP A 41 20.61 -2.08 20.09
C ASP A 41 21.03 -3.38 19.44
N GLN A 42 20.08 -4.11 18.88
CA GLN A 42 20.33 -5.40 18.22
C GLN A 42 20.51 -5.27 16.72
N MET A 43 20.29 -4.06 16.19
CA MET A 43 20.33 -3.80 14.76
C MET A 43 21.57 -2.96 14.41
N PRO A 44 22.15 -3.18 13.22
CA PRO A 44 23.26 -2.33 12.75
C PRO A 44 22.82 -0.87 12.65
N PRO A 45 23.75 0.08 12.91
CA PRO A 45 23.42 1.51 12.89
C PRO A 45 22.80 2.01 11.58
N GLN A 46 23.14 1.38 10.45
CA GLN A 46 22.61 1.80 9.15
C GLN A 46 21.11 1.59 9.01
N PHE A 47 20.50 0.76 9.85
CA PHE A 47 19.05 0.52 9.81
C PHE A 47 18.25 1.42 10.76
N LYS A 48 18.95 2.29 11.50
CA LYS A 48 18.34 3.08 12.57
C LYS A 48 17.14 3.90 12.13
N ASP A 49 17.18 4.46 10.92
CA ASP A 49 16.10 5.31 10.41
C ASP A 49 15.05 4.54 9.60
N GLN A 50 15.25 3.24 9.42
CA GLN A 50 14.29 2.42 8.69
C GLN A 50 13.08 2.09 9.56
N ILE A 51 11.99 1.72 8.90
CA ILE A 51 10.74 1.40 9.58
C ILE A 51 10.72 -0.08 9.95
N LEU A 52 10.68 -0.34 11.26
CA LEU A 52 10.54 -1.69 11.77
C LEU A 52 9.14 -2.23 11.52
N HIS A 53 8.14 -1.38 11.77
CA HIS A 53 6.75 -1.73 11.59
C HIS A 53 5.92 -0.47 11.36
N SER A 54 4.91 -0.58 10.53
CA SER A 54 3.95 0.50 10.32
C SER A 54 2.56 -0.07 10.11
N SER A 55 1.55 0.75 10.34
CA SER A 55 0.16 0.39 10.14
C SER A 55 -0.61 1.59 9.64
N LEU A 56 -1.40 1.40 8.60
CA LEU A 56 -2.37 2.38 8.13
C LEU A 56 -3.75 1.81 8.36
N LYS A 57 -4.52 2.48 9.19
CA LYS A 57 -5.84 2.02 9.58
C LYS A 57 -6.90 3.02 9.16
N THR A 58 -7.84 2.57 8.36
CA THR A 58 -9.03 3.34 8.00
C THR A 58 -10.24 2.69 8.66
N LYS A 59 -11.43 3.26 8.39
CA LYS A 59 -12.68 2.71 8.93
C LYS A 59 -12.88 1.24 8.52
N ASP A 60 -12.52 0.91 7.29
CA ASP A 60 -12.87 -0.39 6.70
C ASP A 60 -11.68 -1.31 6.46
N MET A 61 -10.47 -0.83 6.67
CA MET A 61 -9.29 -1.65 6.37
C MET A 61 -8.11 -1.30 7.26
N GLU A 62 -7.20 -2.25 7.37
CA GLU A 62 -5.92 -2.03 8.00
C GLU A 62 -4.87 -2.79 7.20
N PHE A 63 -3.78 -2.12 6.85
CA PHE A 63 -2.65 -2.82 6.27
C PHE A 63 -1.35 -2.28 6.84
N MET A 64 -0.32 -3.09 6.75
CA MET A 64 0.93 -2.88 7.45
C MET A 64 2.08 -2.84 6.46
N GLY A 65 3.22 -2.33 6.90
CA GLY A 65 4.41 -2.28 6.08
C GLY A 65 5.67 -2.23 6.92
N SER A 66 6.76 -2.66 6.34
CA SER A 66 8.05 -2.70 7.02
C SER A 66 9.18 -2.64 6.01
N ASP A 67 10.33 -2.10 6.45
CA ASP A 67 11.57 -2.19 5.68
C ASP A 67 12.37 -3.45 6.02
N MET A 68 11.91 -4.23 6.99
CA MET A 68 12.63 -5.41 7.45
C MET A 68 12.37 -6.58 6.49
N GLN A 69 13.40 -6.97 5.77
CA GLN A 69 13.32 -8.07 4.83
C GLN A 69 14.56 -8.96 4.99
N PRO A 70 14.37 -10.26 5.25
CA PRO A 70 15.51 -11.17 5.37
C PRO A 70 16.09 -11.60 4.03
N GLU A 71 15.37 -11.33 2.94
CA GLU A 71 15.73 -11.79 1.60
C GLU A 71 15.62 -10.64 0.60
N LYS A 72 16.11 -10.90 -0.61
CA LYS A 72 15.96 -9.95 -1.71
C LYS A 72 14.46 -9.73 -1.99
N LEU A 73 14.04 -8.47 -2.02
CA LEU A 73 12.66 -8.14 -2.27
C LEU A 73 12.26 -8.43 -3.71
N LEU A 74 11.17 -9.18 -3.88
CA LEU A 74 10.56 -9.46 -5.17
C LEU A 74 9.10 -9.03 -5.10
N ASP A 75 8.77 -7.90 -5.71
CA ASP A 75 7.39 -7.41 -5.69
C ASP A 75 6.45 -8.29 -6.51
N GLY A 76 6.86 -8.63 -7.71
CA GLY A 76 6.04 -9.49 -8.58
C GLY A 76 4.76 -8.82 -9.04
N ASN A 77 3.86 -9.60 -9.64
CA ASN A 77 2.60 -9.10 -10.15
C ASN A 77 1.42 -10.07 -9.97
N ALA A 78 1.60 -11.05 -9.10
CA ALA A 78 0.57 -12.09 -8.93
C ALA A 78 -0.50 -11.71 -7.91
N VAL A 79 -0.23 -10.75 -7.04
CA VAL A 79 -1.18 -10.33 -6.00
C VAL A 79 -1.42 -8.83 -6.16
N HIS A 80 -2.69 -8.44 -6.07
CA HIS A 80 -3.10 -7.05 -6.13
C HIS A 80 -3.83 -6.68 -4.84
N LEU A 81 -3.65 -5.43 -4.40
CA LEU A 81 -4.49 -4.86 -3.37
C LEU A 81 -5.69 -4.26 -4.08
N CYS A 82 -6.88 -4.77 -3.79
CA CYS A 82 -8.08 -4.39 -4.51
C CYS A 82 -8.96 -3.49 -3.64
N LEU A 83 -9.24 -2.29 -4.15
CA LEU A 83 -10.14 -1.34 -3.49
C LEU A 83 -11.49 -1.38 -4.17
N THR A 84 -12.54 -1.66 -3.41
CA THR A 84 -13.90 -1.59 -3.91
C THR A 84 -14.45 -0.22 -3.57
N CYS A 85 -14.73 0.56 -4.61
CA CYS A 85 -15.18 1.94 -4.47
C CYS A 85 -16.70 2.03 -4.63
N ASN A 86 -17.29 3.09 -4.11
CA ASN A 86 -18.75 3.26 -4.10
C ASN A 86 -19.26 4.03 -5.31
N THR A 87 -18.46 4.89 -5.91
CA THR A 87 -18.87 5.72 -7.04
C THR A 87 -17.81 5.70 -8.13
N GLU A 88 -18.22 6.05 -9.34
CA GLU A 88 -17.28 6.19 -10.45
C GLU A 88 -16.26 7.28 -10.17
N GLU A 89 -16.71 8.40 -9.60
CA GLU A 89 -15.83 9.51 -9.28
C GLU A 89 -14.72 9.09 -8.30
N GLU A 90 -15.11 8.39 -7.24
CA GLU A 90 -14.14 7.87 -6.25
C GLU A 90 -13.15 6.90 -6.91
N THR A 91 -13.67 6.01 -7.76
CA THR A 91 -12.84 5.02 -8.44
C THR A 91 -11.77 5.69 -9.29
N ARG A 92 -12.14 6.66 -10.10
CA ARG A 92 -11.19 7.34 -10.98
C ARG A 92 -10.22 8.21 -10.21
N SER A 93 -10.70 8.87 -9.16
CA SER A 93 -9.83 9.72 -8.32
C SER A 93 -8.78 8.89 -7.60
N LEU A 94 -9.17 7.78 -6.98
CA LEU A 94 -8.21 6.91 -6.29
C LEU A 94 -7.21 6.29 -7.26
N TYR A 95 -7.70 5.87 -8.43
CA TYR A 95 -6.82 5.32 -9.45
C TYR A 95 -5.73 6.33 -9.84
N ASP A 96 -6.14 7.55 -10.13
CA ASP A 96 -5.19 8.58 -10.56
C ASP A 96 -4.16 8.90 -9.47
N LYS A 97 -4.61 8.99 -8.22
CA LYS A 97 -3.70 9.26 -7.10
C LYS A 97 -2.69 8.14 -6.89
N LEU A 98 -3.17 6.89 -6.90
CA LEU A 98 -2.29 5.74 -6.67
C LEU A 98 -1.33 5.51 -7.83
N ALA A 99 -1.74 5.81 -9.05
CA ALA A 99 -0.91 5.61 -10.23
C ALA A 99 0.13 6.72 -10.43
N GLU A 100 0.02 7.82 -9.69
CA GLU A 100 0.96 8.94 -9.84
C GLU A 100 2.39 8.51 -9.56
N GLY A 101 3.28 8.76 -10.51
CA GLY A 101 4.67 8.35 -10.40
C GLY A 101 4.92 6.88 -10.65
N GLY A 102 3.86 6.10 -10.84
CA GLY A 102 3.93 4.68 -11.12
C GLY A 102 3.51 4.37 -12.55
N LYS A 103 2.76 3.29 -12.72
CA LYS A 103 2.40 2.81 -14.04
C LYS A 103 0.91 2.48 -14.11
N ALA A 104 0.19 3.19 -14.96
CA ALA A 104 -1.24 2.96 -15.21
C ALA A 104 -1.37 1.81 -16.22
N ARG A 105 -1.24 0.57 -15.73
CA ARG A 105 -1.21 -0.62 -16.61
C ARG A 105 -2.52 -0.84 -17.36
N GLN A 106 -3.64 -0.72 -16.64
CA GLN A 106 -4.97 -0.83 -17.24
C GLN A 106 -5.81 0.33 -16.73
N PRO A 107 -6.07 1.34 -17.56
CA PRO A 107 -6.92 2.47 -17.14
C PRO A 107 -8.30 2.00 -16.71
N VAL A 108 -8.97 2.80 -15.88
CA VAL A 108 -10.34 2.50 -15.46
C VAL A 108 -11.23 2.41 -16.70
N HIS A 109 -11.97 1.31 -16.80
CA HIS A 109 -12.85 1.06 -17.96
C HIS A 109 -14.06 0.24 -17.53
N GLU A 110 -15.07 0.20 -18.38
CA GLU A 110 -16.29 -0.52 -18.09
C GLU A 110 -16.17 -2.01 -18.38
N MET A 111 -16.72 -2.80 -17.47
CA MET A 111 -16.93 -4.23 -17.62
C MET A 111 -18.38 -4.52 -17.31
N PHE A 112 -18.79 -5.78 -17.52
CA PHE A 112 -20.20 -6.15 -17.31
C PHE A 112 -20.70 -5.89 -15.87
N PHE A 113 -19.80 -5.92 -14.86
CA PHE A 113 -20.18 -5.71 -13.46
C PHE A 113 -20.02 -4.25 -12.99
N GLY A 114 -19.39 -3.40 -13.78
CA GLY A 114 -19.11 -2.02 -13.40
C GLY A 114 -17.77 -1.56 -13.95
N LEU A 115 -16.97 -0.91 -13.11
CA LEU A 115 -15.67 -0.36 -13.51
C LEU A 115 -14.53 -1.16 -12.90
N ILE A 116 -13.41 -1.22 -13.59
CA ILE A 116 -12.18 -1.83 -13.11
C ILE A 116 -10.98 -1.10 -13.69
N GLY A 117 -9.91 -1.01 -12.89
CA GLY A 117 -8.62 -0.50 -13.33
C GLY A 117 -7.52 -1.17 -12.54
N ALA A 118 -6.33 -1.25 -13.10
CA ALA A 118 -5.18 -1.85 -12.45
C ALA A 118 -3.94 -1.00 -12.69
N LEU A 119 -3.08 -0.94 -11.68
CA LEU A 119 -1.87 -0.11 -11.73
C LEU A 119 -0.75 -0.72 -10.91
N THR A 120 0.45 -0.27 -11.18
CA THR A 120 1.60 -0.49 -10.31
C THR A 120 1.96 0.88 -9.74
N ASP A 121 2.00 1.00 -8.41
CA ASP A 121 2.32 2.29 -7.83
C ASP A 121 3.82 2.58 -7.94
N LYS A 122 4.23 3.80 -7.55
CA LYS A 122 5.63 4.21 -7.69
C LYS A 122 6.58 3.45 -6.78
N PHE A 123 6.04 2.65 -5.85
CA PHE A 123 6.84 1.81 -4.95
C PHE A 123 6.84 0.34 -5.38
N GLY A 124 6.24 0.03 -6.53
CA GLY A 124 6.25 -1.32 -7.08
C GLY A 124 5.09 -2.20 -6.64
N LYS A 125 4.16 -1.69 -5.85
CA LYS A 125 3.04 -2.49 -5.36
C LYS A 125 1.89 -2.46 -6.37
N GLN A 126 1.18 -3.59 -6.46
CA GLN A 126 0.11 -3.77 -7.43
C GLN A 126 -1.23 -3.43 -6.80
N TRP A 127 -1.99 -2.59 -7.46
CA TRP A 127 -3.31 -2.17 -7.01
C TRP A 127 -4.35 -2.40 -8.09
N MET A 128 -5.58 -2.61 -7.64
CA MET A 128 -6.74 -2.70 -8.51
C MET A 128 -7.86 -1.89 -7.87
N VAL A 129 -8.61 -1.16 -8.68
CA VAL A 129 -9.80 -0.46 -8.21
C VAL A 129 -11.00 -1.03 -8.94
N VAL A 130 -12.09 -1.25 -8.23
CA VAL A 130 -13.34 -1.74 -8.82
C VAL A 130 -14.50 -0.94 -8.26
N CYS A 131 -15.54 -0.81 -9.08
CA CYS A 131 -16.78 -0.16 -8.67
C CYS A 131 -17.91 -0.96 -9.29
N ASN A 132 -18.74 -1.58 -8.45
CA ASN A 132 -19.85 -2.39 -8.95
C ASN A 132 -20.97 -1.49 -9.45
N LYS A 133 -21.73 -1.98 -10.42
CA LYS A 133 -22.94 -1.29 -10.88
C LYS A 133 -23.94 -1.21 -9.75
N PRO A 134 -24.71 -0.10 -9.67
CA PRO A 134 -25.77 0.01 -8.67
C PRO A 134 -26.88 -0.99 -8.91
#